data_7bc0e68ba5f013e60f990e6c535dab36
#
_entry.id   7bc0e68ba5f013e60f990e6c535dab36
#
_cell.length_a   1.000
_cell.length_b   1.000
_cell.length_c   1.000
_cell.angle_alpha   90.00
_cell.angle_beta   90.00
_cell.angle_gamma   90.00
#
_symmetry.space_group_name_H-M   'P 1'
#
loop_
_entity.id
_entity.type
_entity.pdbx_description
1 polymer ?
#
loop_
_entity_poly.entity_id
_entity_poly.type
_entity_poly.pdbx_seq_one_letter_code
_entity_poly.pdbx_strand_id
1 'polypeptide(L)'
;MEVTETSEQVKIEAQRFEDVARYNIRRYMRLTGKIQKDLAHALGVSRPTITLMLKGETKINLRQVFFIAKALGVTVEDLIDDTYYCQDEEFMKKLKPTTDAEKPGALVGAGAPR
;
A
#
# COMPACT_ATOMS: atom_id res chain seq x y z
N MET A 1 -6.94 31.10 -11.12
CA MET A 1 -7.32 30.53 -10.02
C MET A 1 -6.21 30.41 -9.14
N GLU A 2 -6.43 30.51 -8.00
CA GLU A 2 -5.47 30.40 -7.17
C GLU A 2 -5.29 29.10 -6.69
N VAL A 3 -4.20 28.75 -6.49
CA VAL A 3 -3.91 27.47 -5.99
C VAL A 3 -4.07 27.47 -4.55
N THR A 4 -5.01 26.74 -4.09
CA THR A 4 -5.25 26.72 -2.69
C THR A 4 -4.31 25.78 -1.99
N GLU A 5 -3.71 24.83 -2.72
CA GLU A 5 -2.80 23.90 -2.08
C GLU A 5 -1.41 24.09 -2.61
N THR A 6 -0.43 23.94 -1.77
CA THR A 6 0.94 24.07 -2.18
C THR A 6 1.40 22.83 -2.90
N SER A 7 2.49 22.93 -3.62
CA SER A 7 3.09 21.77 -4.25
C SER A 7 3.41 20.68 -3.24
N GLU A 8 3.85 21.09 -2.05
CA GLU A 8 4.17 20.14 -1.01
C GLU A 8 2.95 19.36 -0.58
N GLN A 9 1.83 20.05 -0.42
CA GLN A 9 0.61 19.41 -0.03
C GLN A 9 0.15 18.40 -1.06
N VAL A 10 0.22 18.77 -2.32
CA VAL A 10 -0.17 17.87 -3.41
C VAL A 10 0.73 16.66 -3.46
N LYS A 11 2.02 16.84 -3.22
CA LYS A 11 2.96 15.73 -3.23
C LYS A 11 2.65 14.74 -2.12
N ILE A 12 2.30 15.26 -0.96
CA ILE A 12 1.94 14.40 0.17
C ILE A 12 0.70 13.59 -0.16
N GLU A 13 -0.28 14.22 -0.75
CA GLU A 13 -1.52 13.54 -1.12
C GLU A 13 -1.27 12.49 -2.19
N ALA A 14 -0.40 12.80 -3.15
CA ALA A 14 -0.09 11.86 -4.21
C ALA A 14 0.63 10.64 -3.64
N GLN A 15 1.52 10.86 -2.68
CA GLN A 15 2.22 9.75 -2.04
C GLN A 15 1.24 8.88 -1.28
N ARG A 16 0.31 9.50 -0.56
CA ARG A 16 -0.70 8.76 0.18
C ARG A 16 -1.57 7.94 -0.77
N PHE A 17 -1.90 8.50 -1.91
CA PHE A 17 -2.69 7.81 -2.92
C PHE A 17 -1.98 6.53 -3.39
N GLU A 18 -0.68 6.63 -3.63
CA GLU A 18 0.11 5.46 -4.02
C GLU A 18 0.18 4.43 -2.89
N ASP A 19 0.32 4.91 -1.67
CA ASP A 19 0.39 4.01 -0.52
C ASP A 19 -0.92 3.25 -0.34
N VAL A 20 -2.04 3.91 -0.56
CA VAL A 20 -3.34 3.27 -0.50
C VAL A 20 -3.43 2.17 -1.54
N ALA A 21 -2.98 2.45 -2.76
CA ALA A 21 -3.02 1.46 -3.82
C ALA A 21 -2.17 0.25 -3.48
N ARG A 22 -0.97 0.46 -2.95
CA ARG A 22 -0.09 -0.65 -2.58
C ARG A 22 -0.70 -1.48 -1.45
N TYR A 23 -1.29 -0.79 -0.48
CA TYR A 23 -1.94 -1.46 0.63
C TYR A 23 -3.06 -2.37 0.12
N ASN A 24 -3.89 -1.85 -0.77
CA ASN A 24 -5.01 -2.63 -1.30
C ASN A 24 -4.54 -3.78 -2.16
N ILE A 25 -3.49 -3.59 -2.94
CA ILE A 25 -2.93 -4.66 -3.75
C ILE A 25 -2.50 -5.82 -2.84
N ARG A 26 -1.78 -5.50 -1.76
CA ARG A 26 -1.36 -6.54 -0.83
C ARG A 26 -2.54 -7.22 -0.16
N ARG A 27 -3.54 -6.42 0.19
CA ARG A 27 -4.72 -6.95 0.84
C ARG A 27 -5.46 -7.92 -0.07
N TYR A 28 -5.67 -7.54 -1.32
CA TYR A 28 -6.37 -8.42 -2.25
C TYR A 28 -5.53 -9.63 -2.65
N MET A 29 -4.22 -9.51 -2.64
CA MET A 29 -3.36 -10.67 -2.86
C MET A 29 -3.61 -11.71 -1.76
N ARG A 30 -3.69 -11.27 -0.52
CA ARG A 30 -3.97 -12.18 0.58
C ARG A 30 -5.35 -12.80 0.45
N LEU A 31 -6.34 -11.98 0.12
CA LEU A 31 -7.72 -12.45 0.03
C LEU A 31 -7.94 -13.41 -1.13
N THR A 32 -7.23 -13.24 -2.22
CA THR A 32 -7.42 -14.07 -3.40
C THR A 32 -6.41 -15.20 -3.52
N GLY A 33 -5.40 -15.20 -2.67
CA GLY A 33 -4.36 -16.22 -2.75
C GLY A 33 -3.36 -15.99 -3.86
N LYS A 34 -3.39 -14.83 -4.50
CA LYS A 34 -2.41 -14.53 -5.55
C LYS A 34 -1.09 -14.14 -4.94
N ILE A 35 -0.01 -14.50 -5.60
CA ILE A 35 1.34 -14.19 -5.10
C ILE A 35 2.04 -13.28 -6.09
N GLN A 36 3.23 -12.82 -5.74
CA GLN A 36 3.96 -11.88 -6.58
C GLN A 36 4.24 -12.45 -7.96
N LYS A 37 4.47 -13.74 -8.04
CA LYS A 37 4.71 -14.39 -9.33
C LYS A 37 3.52 -14.20 -10.26
N ASP A 38 2.30 -14.29 -9.72
CA ASP A 38 1.09 -14.12 -10.52
C ASP A 38 1.00 -12.71 -11.08
N LEU A 39 1.35 -11.72 -10.27
CA LEU A 39 1.34 -10.34 -10.73
C LEU A 39 2.43 -10.10 -11.76
N ALA A 40 3.60 -10.69 -11.53
CA ALA A 40 4.69 -10.54 -12.49
C ALA A 40 4.30 -11.06 -13.85
N HIS A 41 3.63 -12.21 -13.86
CA HIS A 41 3.17 -12.80 -15.11
C HIS A 41 2.13 -11.89 -15.78
N ALA A 42 1.19 -11.37 -15.01
CA ALA A 42 0.14 -10.52 -15.56
C ALA A 42 0.71 -9.23 -16.16
N LEU A 43 1.75 -8.69 -15.56
CA LEU A 43 2.34 -7.44 -16.03
C LEU A 43 3.45 -7.64 -17.04
N GLY A 44 3.91 -8.88 -17.23
CA GLY A 44 5.01 -9.14 -18.14
C GLY A 44 6.34 -8.63 -17.60
N VAL A 45 6.52 -8.64 -16.27
CA VAL A 45 7.75 -8.17 -15.67
C VAL A 45 8.31 -9.25 -14.75
N SER A 46 9.49 -9.00 -14.20
CA SER A 46 10.11 -9.97 -13.32
C SER A 46 9.51 -9.88 -11.91
N ARG A 47 9.66 -10.95 -11.16
CA ARG A 47 9.18 -10.96 -9.79
C ARG A 47 9.89 -9.92 -8.91
N PRO A 48 11.22 -9.72 -9.04
CA PRO A 48 11.86 -8.65 -8.29
C PRO A 48 11.26 -7.27 -8.59
N THR A 49 10.79 -7.05 -9.82
CA THR A 49 10.15 -5.79 -10.16
C THR A 49 8.87 -5.61 -9.34
N ILE A 50 8.09 -6.67 -9.16
CA ILE A 50 6.88 -6.61 -8.35
C ILE A 50 7.26 -6.31 -6.90
N THR A 51 8.32 -6.93 -6.39
CA THR A 51 8.77 -6.67 -5.03
C THR A 51 9.08 -5.19 -4.83
N LEU A 52 9.78 -4.59 -5.78
CA LEU A 52 10.12 -3.17 -5.69
C LEU A 52 8.88 -2.29 -5.75
N MET A 53 7.92 -2.65 -6.59
CA MET A 53 6.68 -1.90 -6.69
C MET A 53 5.91 -1.93 -5.38
N LEU A 54 5.83 -3.09 -4.74
CA LEU A 54 5.08 -3.23 -3.50
C LEU A 54 5.78 -2.56 -2.33
N LYS A 55 7.11 -2.44 -2.39
CA LYS A 55 7.85 -1.73 -1.36
C LYS A 55 7.80 -0.23 -1.52
N GLY A 56 7.36 0.23 -2.67
CA GLY A 56 7.31 1.67 -2.92
C GLY A 56 8.59 2.22 -3.50
N GLU A 57 9.52 1.35 -3.91
CA GLU A 57 10.79 1.80 -4.47
C GLU A 57 10.68 2.14 -5.94
N THR A 58 9.66 1.64 -6.62
CA THR A 58 9.38 2.07 -7.98
C THR A 58 7.90 2.44 -8.02
N LYS A 59 7.58 3.31 -8.95
CA LYS A 59 6.20 3.76 -9.09
C LYS A 59 5.37 2.75 -9.86
N ILE A 60 4.08 2.79 -9.64
CA ILE A 60 3.14 1.95 -10.36
C ILE A 60 2.41 2.87 -11.32
N ASN A 61 2.51 2.60 -12.60
CA ASN A 61 1.83 3.44 -13.57
C ASN A 61 0.38 2.97 -13.75
N LEU A 62 -0.38 3.78 -14.43
CA LEU A 62 -1.81 3.55 -14.58
C LEU A 62 -2.12 2.23 -15.29
N ARG A 63 -1.34 1.92 -16.31
CA ARG A 63 -1.52 0.70 -17.06
C ARG A 63 -1.29 -0.51 -16.15
N GLN A 64 -0.29 -0.44 -15.30
CA GLN A 64 0.03 -1.52 -14.38
C GLN A 64 -1.08 -1.70 -13.36
N VAL A 65 -1.67 -0.60 -12.89
CA VAL A 65 -2.78 -0.68 -11.96
C VAL A 65 -3.94 -1.46 -12.59
N PHE A 66 -4.21 -1.20 -13.85
CA PHE A 66 -5.28 -1.90 -14.56
C PHE A 66 -5.00 -3.41 -14.64
N PHE A 67 -3.77 -3.76 -15.03
CA PHE A 67 -3.42 -5.18 -15.13
C PHE A 67 -3.47 -5.88 -13.78
N ILE A 68 -3.04 -5.18 -12.73
CA ILE A 68 -3.08 -5.75 -11.39
C ILE A 68 -4.52 -5.98 -10.96
N ALA A 69 -5.39 -5.01 -11.21
CA ALA A 69 -6.80 -5.16 -10.88
C ALA A 69 -7.39 -6.38 -11.56
N LYS A 70 -7.08 -6.55 -12.84
CA LYS A 70 -7.58 -7.71 -13.58
C LYS A 70 -7.03 -9.00 -13.00
N ALA A 71 -5.75 -9.03 -12.66
CA ALA A 71 -5.14 -10.23 -12.12
C ALA A 71 -5.75 -10.61 -10.78
N LEU A 72 -6.14 -9.63 -9.99
CA LEU A 72 -6.72 -9.87 -8.67
C LEU A 72 -8.24 -10.05 -8.73
N GLY A 73 -8.85 -9.79 -9.87
CA GLY A 73 -10.28 -9.93 -10.00
C GLY A 73 -11.07 -8.82 -9.33
N VAL A 74 -10.48 -7.64 -9.24
CA VAL A 74 -11.15 -6.49 -8.62
C VAL A 74 -11.15 -5.33 -9.60
N THR A 75 -11.79 -4.23 -9.21
CA THR A 75 -11.82 -3.04 -10.06
C THR A 75 -10.70 -2.10 -9.66
N VAL A 76 -10.42 -1.15 -10.54
CA VAL A 76 -9.44 -0.11 -10.21
C VAL A 76 -9.93 0.69 -9.01
N GLU A 77 -11.24 0.94 -8.94
CA GLU A 77 -11.80 1.65 -7.80
C GLU A 77 -11.53 0.93 -6.49
N ASP A 78 -11.59 -0.41 -6.52
CA ASP A 78 -11.28 -1.17 -5.32
C ASP A 78 -9.84 -0.93 -4.86
N LEU A 79 -8.94 -0.74 -5.81
CA LEU A 79 -7.54 -0.56 -5.46
C LEU A 79 -7.24 0.82 -4.90
N ILE A 80 -8.05 1.82 -5.22
CA ILE A 80 -7.80 3.16 -4.73
C ILE A 80 -8.74 3.57 -3.60
N ASP A 81 -9.58 2.63 -3.16
CA ASP A 81 -10.50 2.88 -2.04
C ASP A 81 -9.69 2.86 -0.75
N ASP A 82 -9.73 3.92 0.01
CA ASP A 82 -8.91 4.04 1.21
C ASP A 82 -9.61 3.63 2.50
N THR A 83 -10.78 3.01 2.41
CA THR A 83 -11.55 2.64 3.58
C THR A 83 -10.75 1.80 4.57
N TYR A 84 -10.17 0.71 4.10
CA TYR A 84 -9.42 -0.18 4.98
C TYR A 84 -8.08 0.41 5.39
N TYR A 85 -7.47 1.15 4.50
CA TYR A 85 -6.22 1.82 4.80
C TYR A 85 -6.41 2.80 5.96
N CYS A 86 -7.50 3.56 5.92
CA CYS A 86 -7.79 4.51 6.99
C CYS A 86 -8.03 3.80 8.32
N GLN A 87 -8.71 2.67 8.29
CA GLN A 87 -8.97 1.92 9.50
C GLN A 87 -7.68 1.40 10.10
N ASP A 88 -6.80 0.87 9.26
CA ASP A 88 -5.53 0.35 9.74
C ASP A 88 -4.61 1.47 10.22
N GLU A 89 -4.68 2.60 9.55
CA GLU A 89 -3.88 3.75 9.95
C GLU A 89 -4.23 4.19 11.35
N GLU A 90 -5.52 4.26 11.63
CA GLU A 90 -5.97 4.64 12.96
C GLU A 90 -5.60 3.61 14.00
N PHE A 91 -5.74 2.34 13.64
CA PHE A 91 -5.38 1.27 14.54
C PHE A 91 -3.90 1.33 14.88
N MET A 92 -3.07 1.56 13.88
CA MET A 92 -1.63 1.65 14.11
C MET A 92 -1.27 2.85 14.98
N LYS A 93 -1.97 3.94 14.81
CA LYS A 93 -1.73 5.10 15.65
C LYS A 93 -2.04 4.80 17.11
N LYS A 94 -3.07 4.03 17.36
CA LYS A 94 -3.43 3.66 18.71
C LYS A 94 -2.41 2.72 19.32
N LEU A 95 -1.86 1.85 18.51
CA LEU A 95 -0.88 0.90 19.00
C LEU A 95 0.44 1.55 19.33
N LYS A 96 0.76 2.66 18.65
CA LYS A 96 2.01 3.32 18.90
C LYS A 96 1.77 4.51 19.76
N PRO A 97 1.71 4.31 21.02
CA PRO A 97 1.49 5.44 21.87
C PRO A 97 2.71 6.21 21.81
N THR A 98 3.27 6.59 21.32
CA THR A 98 4.37 7.32 21.31
C THR A 98 5.59 6.94 21.18
N THR A 99 5.60 6.58 21.32
CA THR A 99 6.59 6.35 21.21
C THR A 99 7.33 6.13 21.04
N ASP A 100 7.56 6.09 21.12
CA ASP A 100 8.36 5.68 21.04
C ASP A 100 8.92 5.17 21.17
N ALA A 101 8.96 5.20 21.52
CA ALA A 101 9.62 4.62 21.66
C ALA A 101 9.84 3.69 21.69
N GLU A 102 9.69 3.48 21.77
CA GLU A 102 10.06 2.65 21.82
C GLU A 102 10.23 1.78 21.62
N LYS A 103 10.31 1.66 21.84
CA LYS A 103 10.63 0.79 21.67
C LYS A 103 10.72 -0.04 21.59
N PRO A 104 10.70 -0.08 21.80
CA PRO A 104 10.80 -1.05 21.78
C PRO A 104 10.70 -1.93 21.71
N GLY A 105 10.40 -2.07 21.96
CA GLY A 105 10.23 -2.89 21.81
C GLY A 105 9.69 -3.62 21.84
N ALA A 106 9.43 -3.46 22.25
CA ALA A 106 8.99 -4.07 22.20
C ALA A 106 8.40 -4.75 21.98
N LEU A 107 8.05 -4.65 22.01
CA LEU A 107 7.70 -5.21 21.69
C LEU A 107 7.48 -5.90 21.38
N VAL A 108 7.29 -5.77 21.55
CA VAL A 108 7.26 -6.31 21.17
C VAL A 108 7.12 -6.91 20.91
N GLY A 109 6.80 -7.00 21.14
CA GLY A 109 6.83 -7.42 20.84
C GLY A 109 6.49 -7.96 20.71
N ALA A 110 6.28 -7.78 20.99
CA ALA A 110 6.10 -8.11 20.81
C ALA A 110 5.74 -8.61 20.65
N GLY A 111 5.40 -8.65 20.80
CA GLY A 111 5.28 -8.86 20.61
C GLY A 111 4.78 -9.35 20.60
N ALA A 112 4.51 -9.30 20.88
CA ALA A 112 4.31 -9.52 20.84
C ALA A 112 3.97 -10.01 20.82
N PRO A 113 3.58 -10.15 21.05
CA PRO A 113 3.49 -10.38 21.02
C PRO A 113 3.53 -10.71 20.80
N ARG A 114 3.20 -10.65 20.81
CA ARG A 114 3.58 -10.48 20.39
C ARG A 114 3.75 -10.79 20.08
#